data_032a3418b863c9c78ec604662d3a3674
#
_entry.id   032a3418b863c9c78ec604662d3a3674
#
_cell.length_a   1.000
_cell.length_b   1.000
_cell.length_c   1.000
_cell.angle_alpha   90.00
_cell.angle_beta   90.00
_cell.angle_gamma   90.00
#
_symmetry.space_group_name_H-M   'P 1'
#
loop_
_entity.id
_entity.type
_entity.pdbx_description
1 polymer ?
#
loop_
_entity_poly.entity_id
_entity_poly.type
_entity_poly.pdbx_seq_one_letter_code
_entity_poly.pdbx_strand_id
1 'polypeptide(L)'
;MSRFVRYLTEEAIERDAASLIAEYEHARGVTIEPPVPVEHIIEKHLKLRIEFDDMHARHNIPRPANGQPDILGAIYGDGSIFIDESLDPEEHPSREGRYRFTLAHEGGGHWRLHKHLIVEDTAQASLFEGDRAPKFICRSSQAKERVEWQADFYASCLLMPRKMVFAVWDEFFPDCKQRVLQPKTPVRHGYVEITKYSMGMGGFQVDCESDDEALERFCRPLAERFLVSPIAMRIRLEKLGLLHRTVPLQRLLASR
;
A
#
# COMPACT_ATOMS: atom_id res chain seq x y z
N MET A 1 -16.21 4.30 26.29
CA MET A 1 -17.16 4.73 25.24
C MET A 1 -16.66 4.24 23.91
N SER A 2 -17.47 3.57 23.09
CA SER A 2 -17.08 3.14 21.74
C SER A 2 -16.85 4.41 20.90
N ARG A 3 -15.60 4.66 20.50
CA ARG A 3 -15.28 5.82 19.66
C ARG A 3 -15.67 5.49 18.22
N PHE A 4 -16.64 6.20 17.69
CA PHE A 4 -17.09 5.99 16.32
C PHE A 4 -16.04 6.53 15.34
N VAL A 5 -15.40 5.62 14.63
CA VAL A 5 -14.60 5.96 13.45
C VAL A 5 -15.55 6.39 12.33
N ARG A 6 -15.39 7.62 11.86
CA ARG A 6 -16.20 8.16 10.76
C ARG A 6 -16.00 7.27 9.52
N TYR A 7 -17.10 6.91 8.88
CA TYR A 7 -17.03 6.28 7.57
C TYR A 7 -16.59 7.31 6.53
N LEU A 8 -15.51 7.00 5.80
CA LEU A 8 -15.03 7.76 4.66
C LEU A 8 -15.21 6.91 3.40
N THR A 9 -15.74 7.52 2.33
CA THR A 9 -15.80 6.86 1.04
C THR A 9 -14.41 6.81 0.40
N GLU A 10 -14.18 5.87 -0.51
CA GLU A 10 -12.93 5.76 -1.27
C GLU A 10 -12.58 7.07 -1.98
N GLU A 11 -13.58 7.73 -2.59
CA GLU A 11 -13.40 8.99 -3.29
C GLU A 11 -13.01 10.13 -2.34
N ALA A 12 -13.49 10.11 -1.08
CA ALA A 12 -13.10 11.10 -0.08
C ALA A 12 -11.65 10.91 0.34
N ILE A 13 -11.22 9.67 0.56
CA ILE A 13 -9.84 9.32 0.91
C ILE A 13 -8.90 9.66 -0.26
N GLU A 14 -9.27 9.29 -1.47
CA GLU A 14 -8.47 9.58 -2.67
C GLU A 14 -8.30 11.09 -2.90
N ARG A 15 -9.35 11.88 -2.66
CA ARG A 15 -9.26 13.34 -2.74
C ARG A 15 -8.36 13.94 -1.67
N ASP A 16 -8.39 13.45 -0.44
CA ASP A 16 -7.51 13.94 0.63
C ASP A 16 -6.05 13.61 0.33
N ALA A 17 -5.74 12.40 -0.13
CA ALA A 17 -4.39 12.03 -0.55
C ALA A 17 -3.88 12.92 -1.72
N ALA A 18 -4.75 13.20 -2.69
CA ALA A 18 -4.41 14.10 -3.79
C ALA A 18 -4.24 15.57 -3.31
N SER A 19 -5.03 16.01 -2.31
CA SER A 19 -4.89 17.31 -1.68
C SER A 19 -3.53 17.46 -0.99
N LEU A 20 -3.10 16.45 -0.24
CA LEU A 20 -1.78 16.46 0.41
C LEU A 20 -0.63 16.64 -0.59
N ILE A 21 -0.70 15.96 -1.74
CA ILE A 21 0.29 16.14 -2.81
C ILE A 21 0.25 17.58 -3.33
N ALA A 22 -0.93 18.11 -3.64
CA ALA A 22 -1.10 19.47 -4.13
C ALA A 22 -0.64 20.53 -3.11
N GLU A 23 -0.91 20.32 -1.83
CA GLU A 23 -0.43 21.17 -0.73
C GLU A 23 1.12 21.22 -0.71
N TYR A 24 1.74 20.04 -0.84
CA TYR A 24 3.20 19.92 -0.89
C TYR A 24 3.79 20.59 -2.15
N GLU A 25 3.24 20.30 -3.34
CA GLU A 25 3.67 20.91 -4.62
C GLU A 25 3.60 22.44 -4.54
N HIS A 26 2.47 22.96 -4.05
CA HIS A 26 2.28 24.40 -3.88
C HIS A 26 3.29 25.01 -2.91
N ALA A 27 3.49 24.36 -1.75
CA ALA A 27 4.41 24.85 -0.72
C ALA A 27 5.89 24.84 -1.15
N ARG A 28 6.25 23.98 -2.10
CA ARG A 28 7.63 23.81 -2.60
C ARG A 28 7.87 24.43 -3.97
N GLY A 29 6.81 24.79 -4.69
CA GLY A 29 6.91 25.29 -6.06
C GLY A 29 7.41 24.21 -7.05
N VAL A 30 7.04 22.96 -6.83
CA VAL A 30 7.47 21.80 -7.64
C VAL A 30 6.26 21.04 -8.17
N THR A 31 6.47 20.26 -9.21
CA THR A 31 5.53 19.23 -9.67
C THR A 31 6.13 17.87 -9.37
N ILE A 32 5.37 16.98 -8.75
CA ILE A 32 5.82 15.64 -8.41
C ILE A 32 5.58 14.69 -9.59
N GLU A 33 6.63 13.93 -9.91
CA GLU A 33 6.56 12.74 -10.75
C GLU A 33 6.80 11.48 -9.91
N PRO A 34 6.35 10.29 -10.36
CA PRO A 34 6.65 9.06 -9.64
C PRO A 34 8.16 8.78 -9.57
N PRO A 35 8.67 8.32 -8.44
CA PRO A 35 7.97 7.98 -7.21
C PRO A 35 7.64 9.20 -6.34
N VAL A 36 6.47 9.21 -5.70
CA VAL A 36 6.10 10.27 -4.76
C VAL A 36 7.10 10.36 -3.60
N PRO A 37 7.66 11.53 -3.26
CA PRO A 37 8.65 11.69 -2.19
C PRO A 37 7.97 11.66 -0.80
N VAL A 38 7.41 10.51 -0.43
CA VAL A 38 6.55 10.34 0.75
C VAL A 38 7.27 10.74 2.04
N GLU A 39 8.53 10.36 2.20
CA GLU A 39 9.34 10.71 3.38
C GLU A 39 9.48 12.22 3.53
N HIS A 40 9.83 12.90 2.45
CA HIS A 40 9.96 14.35 2.46
C HIS A 40 8.60 15.06 2.71
N ILE A 41 7.48 14.50 2.20
CA ILE A 41 6.15 15.00 2.49
C ILE A 41 5.88 14.88 4.00
N ILE A 42 6.16 13.74 4.60
CA ILE A 42 5.88 13.46 6.01
C ILE A 42 6.77 14.31 6.92
N GLU A 43 8.08 14.32 6.68
CA GLU A 43 8.98 15.07 7.54
C GLU A 43 8.92 16.59 7.34
N LYS A 44 8.98 17.04 6.06
CA LYS A 44 9.19 18.47 5.77
C LYS A 44 7.91 19.25 5.56
N HIS A 45 6.80 18.58 5.21
CA HIS A 45 5.49 19.23 5.04
C HIS A 45 4.60 19.00 6.25
N LEU A 46 4.38 17.75 6.64
CA LEU A 46 3.57 17.42 7.82
C LEU A 46 4.29 17.64 9.15
N LYS A 47 5.62 17.82 9.14
CA LYS A 47 6.47 18.05 10.32
C LYS A 47 6.43 16.90 11.33
N LEU A 48 6.29 15.68 10.83
CA LEU A 48 6.37 14.48 11.64
C LEU A 48 7.83 14.02 11.76
N ARG A 49 8.14 13.27 12.81
CA ARG A 49 9.47 12.72 13.04
C ARG A 49 9.45 11.24 12.73
N ILE A 50 10.42 10.78 11.95
CA ILE A 50 10.58 9.36 11.60
C ILE A 50 11.77 8.83 12.37
N GLU A 51 11.56 7.73 13.06
CA GLU A 51 12.58 7.03 13.86
C GLU A 51 12.48 5.53 13.57
N PHE A 52 13.63 4.84 13.53
CA PHE A 52 13.70 3.39 13.42
C PHE A 52 13.95 2.77 14.80
N ASP A 53 13.26 1.67 15.09
CA ASP A 53 13.43 0.96 16.36
C ASP A 53 12.98 -0.51 16.23
N ASP A 54 13.40 -1.38 17.14
CA ASP A 54 12.83 -2.71 17.30
C ASP A 54 11.41 -2.58 17.87
N MET A 55 10.40 -2.63 16.98
CA MET A 55 9.00 -2.45 17.35
C MET A 55 8.49 -3.54 18.29
N HIS A 56 9.08 -4.74 18.24
CA HIS A 56 8.73 -5.83 19.16
C HIS A 56 9.26 -5.58 20.57
N ALA A 57 10.51 -5.16 20.69
CA ALA A 57 11.11 -4.81 21.98
C ALA A 57 10.42 -3.59 22.58
N ARG A 58 10.17 -2.54 21.77
CA ARG A 58 9.51 -1.31 22.21
C ARG A 58 8.13 -1.56 22.82
N HIS A 59 7.35 -2.47 22.24
CA HIS A 59 5.96 -2.74 22.66
C HIS A 59 5.83 -4.01 23.50
N ASN A 60 6.95 -4.67 23.82
CA ASN A 60 6.97 -5.95 24.56
C ASN A 60 6.03 -6.99 23.91
N ILE A 61 6.02 -7.07 22.58
CA ILE A 61 5.22 -8.00 21.81
C ILE A 61 6.12 -9.09 21.23
N PRO A 62 5.79 -10.37 21.41
CA PRO A 62 6.59 -11.45 20.82
C PRO A 62 6.69 -11.32 19.29
N ARG A 63 7.87 -11.61 18.73
CA ARG A 63 8.01 -11.71 17.26
C ARG A 63 7.10 -12.80 16.74
N PRO A 64 6.34 -12.53 15.66
CA PRO A 64 5.39 -13.50 15.12
C PRO A 64 6.11 -14.69 14.50
N ALA A 65 5.43 -15.84 14.49
CA ALA A 65 5.89 -16.98 13.70
C ALA A 65 5.81 -16.66 12.20
N ASN A 66 6.62 -17.37 11.39
CA ASN A 66 6.63 -17.16 9.93
C ASN A 66 5.23 -17.14 9.32
N GLY A 67 4.94 -16.09 8.56
CA GLY A 67 3.66 -15.89 7.88
C GLY A 67 2.56 -15.26 8.73
N GLN A 68 2.84 -14.92 9.99
CA GLN A 68 1.91 -14.15 10.82
C GLN A 68 2.14 -12.63 10.65
N PRO A 69 1.11 -11.83 11.04
CA PRO A 69 1.20 -10.38 11.01
C PRO A 69 2.33 -9.84 11.87
N ASP A 70 3.09 -8.92 11.32
CA ASP A 70 4.21 -8.27 11.97
C ASP A 70 3.87 -6.82 12.29
N ILE A 71 4.50 -6.26 13.34
CA ILE A 71 4.39 -4.85 13.67
C ILE A 71 5.47 -4.11 12.90
N LEU A 72 5.06 -3.26 11.98
CA LEU A 72 5.99 -2.59 11.07
C LEU A 72 6.12 -1.10 11.34
N GLY A 73 5.14 -0.51 12.02
CA GLY A 73 5.15 0.90 12.35
C GLY A 73 4.11 1.26 13.38
N ALA A 74 4.26 2.46 13.94
CA ALA A 74 3.31 3.06 14.84
C ALA A 74 3.45 4.58 14.85
N ILE A 75 2.30 5.29 14.95
CA ILE A 75 2.27 6.74 15.10
C ILE A 75 1.80 7.14 16.49
N TYR A 76 2.41 8.19 17.03
CA TYR A 76 2.13 8.71 18.35
C TYR A 76 1.51 10.10 18.28
N GLY A 77 0.83 10.51 19.36
CA GLY A 77 0.14 11.79 19.43
C GLY A 77 1.05 13.03 19.36
N ASP A 78 2.32 12.88 19.64
CA ASP A 78 3.33 13.93 19.53
C ASP A 78 3.91 14.11 18.12
N GLY A 79 3.42 13.32 17.15
CA GLY A 79 3.88 13.34 15.76
C GLY A 79 5.13 12.51 15.49
N SER A 80 5.52 11.63 16.43
CA SER A 80 6.58 10.65 16.19
C SER A 80 6.02 9.42 15.48
N ILE A 81 6.71 8.97 14.45
CA ILE A 81 6.45 7.73 13.73
C ILE A 81 7.65 6.83 13.98
N PHE A 82 7.39 5.65 14.52
CA PHE A 82 8.40 4.61 14.66
C PHE A 82 8.16 3.54 13.60
N ILE A 83 9.21 3.19 12.90
CA ILE A 83 9.23 2.14 11.87
C ILE A 83 10.15 1.03 12.36
N ASP A 84 9.75 -0.23 12.14
CA ASP A 84 10.58 -1.37 12.51
C ASP A 84 11.92 -1.33 11.76
N GLU A 85 13.02 -1.54 12.48
CA GLU A 85 14.39 -1.50 11.95
C GLU A 85 14.59 -2.43 10.75
N SER A 86 13.83 -3.53 10.69
CA SER A 86 13.85 -4.45 9.54
C SER A 86 13.39 -3.83 8.24
N LEU A 87 12.83 -2.62 8.27
CA LEU A 87 12.39 -1.85 7.10
C LEU A 87 13.33 -0.68 6.77
N ASP A 88 14.42 -0.49 7.51
CA ASP A 88 15.38 0.56 7.21
C ASP A 88 15.91 0.41 5.77
N PRO A 89 15.65 1.38 4.87
CA PRO A 89 16.06 1.27 3.47
C PRO A 89 17.58 1.31 3.28
N GLU A 90 18.35 1.85 4.23
CA GLU A 90 19.81 1.86 4.17
C GLU A 90 20.37 0.44 4.44
N GLU A 91 19.75 -0.32 5.34
CA GLU A 91 20.15 -1.69 5.66
C GLU A 91 19.44 -2.74 4.80
N HIS A 92 18.19 -2.47 4.43
CA HIS A 92 17.31 -3.40 3.72
C HIS A 92 16.69 -2.80 2.44
N PRO A 93 17.48 -2.44 1.40
CA PRO A 93 16.97 -1.80 0.17
C PRO A 93 15.87 -2.59 -0.54
N SER A 94 15.88 -3.92 -0.43
CA SER A 94 14.84 -4.77 -1.04
C SER A 94 13.46 -4.61 -0.39
N ARG A 95 13.38 -3.98 0.77
CA ARG A 95 12.14 -3.72 1.51
C ARG A 95 11.65 -2.27 1.39
N GLU A 96 12.29 -1.45 0.55
CA GLU A 96 11.95 -0.04 0.38
C GLU A 96 10.45 0.17 0.08
N GLY A 97 9.86 -0.62 -0.79
CA GLY A 97 8.43 -0.51 -1.09
C GLY A 97 7.54 -0.75 0.14
N ARG A 98 7.96 -1.63 1.04
CA ARG A 98 7.26 -1.90 2.30
C ARG A 98 7.45 -0.75 3.31
N TYR A 99 8.68 -0.25 3.45
CA TYR A 99 8.99 0.94 4.23
C TYR A 99 8.11 2.12 3.81
N ARG A 100 8.11 2.45 2.52
CA ARG A 100 7.32 3.55 1.96
C ARG A 100 5.82 3.38 2.22
N PHE A 101 5.31 2.15 2.09
CA PHE A 101 3.91 1.85 2.38
C PHE A 101 3.59 2.06 3.87
N THR A 102 4.40 1.52 4.78
CA THR A 102 4.22 1.69 6.22
C THR A 102 4.28 3.17 6.61
N LEU A 103 5.24 3.92 6.07
CA LEU A 103 5.36 5.35 6.32
C LEU A 103 4.15 6.15 5.80
N ALA A 104 3.65 5.83 4.61
CA ALA A 104 2.43 6.44 4.05
C ALA A 104 1.18 6.07 4.84
N HIS A 105 1.11 4.86 5.40
CA HIS A 105 0.04 4.38 6.25
C HIS A 105 -0.02 5.17 7.57
N GLU A 106 1.11 5.30 8.27
CA GLU A 106 1.20 6.00 9.55
C GLU A 106 1.08 7.52 9.37
N GLY A 107 2.00 8.12 8.62
CA GLY A 107 2.10 9.57 8.48
C GLY A 107 1.09 10.17 7.52
N GLY A 108 0.68 9.44 6.48
CA GLY A 108 -0.40 9.82 5.58
C GLY A 108 -1.76 9.42 6.15
N GLY A 109 -2.04 8.11 6.20
CA GLY A 109 -3.34 7.57 6.55
C GLY A 109 -3.78 7.94 7.96
N HIS A 110 -3.09 7.44 8.97
CA HIS A 110 -3.49 7.68 10.35
C HIS A 110 -3.42 9.15 10.75
N TRP A 111 -2.34 9.84 10.42
CA TRP A 111 -2.21 11.25 10.80
C TRP A 111 -3.23 12.16 10.13
N ARG A 112 -3.50 11.98 8.83
CA ARG A 112 -4.48 12.82 8.12
C ARG A 112 -5.93 12.49 8.47
N LEU A 113 -6.27 11.20 8.53
CA LEU A 113 -7.65 10.78 8.70
C LEU A 113 -8.06 10.59 10.17
N HIS A 114 -7.10 10.19 11.03
CA HIS A 114 -7.38 9.73 12.38
C HIS A 114 -6.67 10.52 13.48
N LYS A 115 -6.02 11.64 13.14
CA LYS A 115 -5.27 12.49 14.09
C LYS A 115 -6.05 12.81 15.36
N HIS A 116 -7.34 13.11 15.24
CA HIS A 116 -8.20 13.41 16.39
C HIS A 116 -8.30 12.23 17.38
N LEU A 117 -8.24 10.99 16.89
CA LEU A 117 -8.24 9.82 17.73
C LEU A 117 -6.88 9.59 18.41
N ILE A 118 -5.78 9.98 17.77
CA ILE A 118 -4.41 9.81 18.28
C ILE A 118 -4.13 10.83 19.39
N VAL A 119 -4.47 12.11 19.14
CA VAL A 119 -4.14 13.24 20.04
C VAL A 119 -4.99 13.23 21.32
N GLU A 120 -6.27 12.85 21.25
CA GLU A 120 -7.13 12.81 22.44
C GLU A 120 -6.66 11.82 23.51
N ASP A 121 -5.97 10.73 23.13
CA ASP A 121 -5.43 9.78 24.11
C ASP A 121 -4.19 10.31 24.82
N THR A 122 -3.37 11.12 24.15
CA THR A 122 -2.20 11.75 24.77
C THR A 122 -2.61 12.71 25.89
N ALA A 123 -3.73 13.40 25.75
CA ALA A 123 -4.27 14.29 26.79
C ALA A 123 -4.79 13.52 28.01
N GLN A 124 -5.29 12.30 27.85
CA GLN A 124 -5.74 11.45 28.98
C GLN A 124 -4.58 10.66 29.61
N ALA A 125 -3.59 10.23 28.81
CA ALA A 125 -2.41 9.51 29.29
C ALA A 125 -1.44 10.40 30.09
N SER A 126 -1.46 11.72 29.87
CA SER A 126 -0.60 12.65 30.62
C SER A 126 -0.95 12.77 32.11
N LEU A 127 -2.06 12.19 32.56
CA LEU A 127 -2.45 12.11 33.98
C LEU A 127 -1.82 10.91 34.70
N PHE A 128 -1.23 9.98 33.97
CA PHE A 128 -0.52 8.81 34.52
C PHE A 128 0.84 8.71 33.81
N GLU A 129 1.89 9.21 34.46
CA GLU A 129 3.27 9.07 33.99
C GLU A 129 3.60 7.58 33.85
N GLY A 130 3.80 7.10 32.64
CA GLY A 130 4.38 5.79 32.38
C GLY A 130 4.08 5.11 31.06
N ASP A 131 2.93 5.30 30.44
CA ASP A 131 2.56 4.52 29.25
C ASP A 131 2.18 5.40 28.06
N ARG A 132 3.18 5.79 27.29
CA ARG A 132 2.97 6.29 25.90
C ARG A 132 2.76 5.09 24.98
N ALA A 133 1.64 4.39 25.13
CA ALA A 133 1.31 3.33 24.19
C ALA A 133 0.85 3.97 22.86
N PRO A 134 1.34 3.48 21.72
CA PRO A 134 0.82 3.90 20.42
C PRO A 134 -0.64 3.48 20.33
N LYS A 135 -1.47 4.31 19.76
CA LYS A 135 -2.88 3.99 19.62
C LYS A 135 -3.14 3.03 18.47
N PHE A 136 -2.40 3.21 17.41
CA PHE A 136 -2.44 2.35 16.25
C PHE A 136 -1.08 1.70 16.07
N ILE A 137 -1.08 0.39 15.91
CA ILE A 137 0.08 -0.41 15.59
C ILE A 137 -0.24 -1.11 14.28
N CYS A 138 0.48 -0.75 13.22
CA CYS A 138 0.30 -1.37 11.92
C CYS A 138 0.69 -2.85 11.98
N ARG A 139 -0.30 -3.73 11.84
CA ARG A 139 -0.10 -5.17 11.72
C ARG A 139 -0.55 -5.60 10.33
N SER A 140 0.31 -6.22 9.58
CA SER A 140 0.12 -6.55 8.16
C SER A 140 -1.10 -7.41 7.81
N SER A 141 -1.87 -7.90 8.77
CA SER A 141 -3.06 -8.74 8.53
C SER A 141 -4.36 -8.26 9.17
N GLN A 142 -4.35 -7.16 9.91
CA GLN A 142 -5.56 -6.65 10.57
C GLN A 142 -6.32 -5.60 9.75
N ALA A 143 -6.25 -5.65 8.42
CA ALA A 143 -7.01 -4.81 7.50
C ALA A 143 -8.56 -4.92 7.66
N LYS A 144 -9.03 -5.56 8.73
CA LYS A 144 -10.47 -5.74 8.99
C LYS A 144 -11.10 -4.59 9.76
N GLU A 145 -10.32 -3.83 10.50
CA GLU A 145 -10.86 -2.67 11.18
C GLU A 145 -10.96 -1.50 10.20
N ARG A 146 -12.02 -0.73 10.32
CA ARG A 146 -12.29 0.40 9.41
C ARG A 146 -11.15 1.42 9.37
N VAL A 147 -10.50 1.64 10.51
CA VAL A 147 -9.38 2.58 10.66
C VAL A 147 -8.19 2.13 9.82
N GLU A 148 -7.79 0.86 9.96
CA GLU A 148 -6.67 0.27 9.23
C GLU A 148 -6.94 0.25 7.73
N TRP A 149 -8.15 -0.18 7.34
CA TRP A 149 -8.54 -0.16 5.94
C TRP A 149 -8.48 1.25 5.32
N GLN A 150 -8.92 2.29 6.05
CA GLN A 150 -8.85 3.66 5.58
C GLN A 150 -7.40 4.13 5.44
N ALA A 151 -6.52 3.77 6.37
CA ALA A 151 -5.10 4.10 6.34
C ALA A 151 -4.37 3.36 5.19
N ASP A 152 -4.65 2.07 4.99
CA ASP A 152 -4.12 1.28 3.87
C ASP A 152 -4.54 1.86 2.52
N PHE A 153 -5.82 2.20 2.39
CA PHE A 153 -6.32 2.78 1.16
C PHE A 153 -5.73 4.17 0.89
N TYR A 154 -5.55 4.97 1.95
CA TYR A 154 -4.86 6.26 1.87
C TYR A 154 -3.42 6.10 1.41
N ALA A 155 -2.66 5.18 2.00
CA ALA A 155 -1.28 4.88 1.62
C ALA A 155 -1.18 4.50 0.14
N SER A 156 -2.08 3.65 -0.32
CA SER A 156 -2.17 3.27 -1.74
C SER A 156 -2.45 4.48 -2.64
N CYS A 157 -3.36 5.39 -2.23
CA CYS A 157 -3.68 6.60 -3.00
C CYS A 157 -2.53 7.61 -3.01
N LEU A 158 -1.82 7.76 -1.89
CA LEU A 158 -0.70 8.68 -1.76
C LEU A 158 0.51 8.22 -2.58
N LEU A 159 0.89 6.94 -2.49
CA LEU A 159 2.04 6.40 -3.21
C LEU A 159 1.78 6.22 -4.71
N MET A 160 0.53 5.95 -5.08
CA MET A 160 0.10 5.70 -6.46
C MET A 160 -1.09 6.61 -6.81
N PRO A 161 -0.85 7.95 -6.92
CA PRO A 161 -1.91 8.91 -7.23
C PRO A 161 -2.58 8.58 -8.55
N ARG A 162 -3.91 8.62 -8.58
CA ARG A 162 -4.69 8.23 -9.75
C ARG A 162 -4.19 8.86 -11.06
N LYS A 163 -3.96 10.17 -11.06
CA LYS A 163 -3.49 10.89 -12.26
C LYS A 163 -2.14 10.38 -12.75
N MET A 164 -1.20 10.12 -11.81
CA MET A 164 0.13 9.62 -12.16
C MET A 164 0.07 8.18 -12.68
N VAL A 165 -0.79 7.33 -12.05
CA VAL A 165 -0.97 5.95 -12.51
C VAL A 165 -1.53 5.91 -13.93
N PHE A 166 -2.52 6.73 -14.26
CA PHE A 166 -3.05 6.81 -15.62
C PHE A 166 -2.01 7.34 -16.61
N ALA A 167 -1.25 8.38 -16.26
CA ALA A 167 -0.19 8.89 -17.13
C ALA A 167 0.87 7.84 -17.44
N VAL A 168 1.36 7.14 -16.40
CA VAL A 168 2.34 6.05 -16.59
C VAL A 168 1.72 4.87 -17.33
N TRP A 169 0.44 4.56 -17.09
CA TRP A 169 -0.26 3.52 -17.83
C TRP A 169 -0.29 3.82 -19.33
N ASP A 170 -0.60 5.06 -19.70
CA ASP A 170 -0.67 5.49 -21.11
C ASP A 170 0.72 5.50 -21.77
N GLU A 171 1.80 5.75 -21.02
CA GLU A 171 3.18 5.59 -21.49
C GLU A 171 3.49 4.13 -21.82
N PHE A 172 3.11 3.18 -20.94
CA PHE A 172 3.37 1.75 -21.13
C PHE A 172 2.43 1.12 -22.17
N PHE A 173 1.22 1.64 -22.28
CA PHE A 173 0.16 1.11 -23.16
C PHE A 173 -0.44 2.23 -24.00
N PRO A 174 0.20 2.61 -25.14
CA PRO A 174 -0.24 3.73 -25.97
C PRO A 174 -1.65 3.61 -26.55
N ASP A 175 -2.23 2.40 -26.53
CA ASP A 175 -3.64 2.19 -26.90
C ASP A 175 -4.62 2.59 -25.79
N CYS A 176 -4.13 3.01 -24.62
CA CYS A 176 -4.88 3.47 -23.44
C CYS A 176 -6.00 2.51 -22.99
N LYS A 177 -5.90 1.20 -23.37
CA LYS A 177 -6.94 0.21 -23.07
C LYS A 177 -6.68 -0.49 -21.75
N GLN A 178 -7.77 -0.83 -21.09
CA GLN A 178 -7.77 -1.75 -19.98
C GLN A 178 -7.19 -3.11 -20.40
N ARG A 179 -6.51 -3.78 -19.48
CA ARG A 179 -5.96 -5.12 -19.69
C ARG A 179 -6.79 -6.15 -18.94
N VAL A 180 -7.08 -7.24 -19.63
CA VAL A 180 -7.69 -8.42 -19.03
C VAL A 180 -6.64 -9.52 -19.06
N LEU A 181 -6.11 -9.86 -17.89
CA LEU A 181 -5.22 -11.02 -17.75
C LEU A 181 -6.07 -12.17 -17.23
N GLN A 182 -6.56 -12.97 -18.17
CA GLN A 182 -7.26 -14.19 -17.83
C GLN A 182 -6.25 -15.24 -17.36
N PRO A 183 -6.55 -15.94 -16.25
CA PRO A 183 -5.82 -17.14 -15.90
C PRO A 183 -5.84 -18.07 -17.11
N LYS A 184 -4.69 -18.64 -17.44
CA LYS A 184 -4.63 -19.68 -18.45
C LYS A 184 -5.34 -20.91 -17.89
N THR A 185 -6.64 -21.02 -18.10
CA THR A 185 -7.38 -22.24 -17.81
C THR A 185 -6.73 -23.36 -18.62
N PRO A 186 -6.33 -24.47 -18.03
CA PRO A 186 -5.82 -25.59 -18.82
C PRO A 186 -6.96 -26.05 -19.73
N VAL A 187 -6.86 -25.65 -21.00
CA VAL A 187 -7.82 -26.11 -22.01
C VAL A 187 -7.66 -27.60 -22.11
N ARG A 188 -8.75 -28.31 -21.91
CA ARG A 188 -8.85 -29.80 -21.96
C ARG A 188 -8.45 -30.40 -23.31
N HIS A 189 -7.85 -29.67 -24.23
CA HIS A 189 -7.38 -30.12 -25.53
C HIS A 189 -6.02 -29.51 -25.88
N GLY A 190 -4.99 -30.17 -25.50
CA GLY A 190 -3.82 -30.45 -26.34
C GLY A 190 -2.76 -29.36 -26.57
N TYR A 191 -2.89 -28.14 -26.05
CA TYR A 191 -1.83 -27.13 -26.16
C TYR A 191 -1.59 -26.46 -24.82
N VAL A 192 -0.56 -26.93 -24.12
CA VAL A 192 0.02 -26.22 -22.97
C VAL A 192 1.11 -25.32 -23.52
N GLU A 193 0.95 -24.02 -23.44
CA GLU A 193 2.07 -23.10 -23.66
C GLU A 193 3.00 -23.19 -22.45
N ILE A 194 4.04 -23.99 -22.59
CA ILE A 194 4.99 -24.30 -21.53
C ILE A 194 5.98 -23.15 -21.44
N THR A 195 5.90 -22.38 -20.36
CA THR A 195 6.76 -21.21 -20.14
C THR A 195 8.12 -21.55 -19.50
N LYS A 196 8.28 -22.70 -18.87
CA LYS A 196 9.60 -23.21 -18.41
C LYS A 196 9.63 -24.74 -18.37
N TYR A 197 10.63 -25.33 -18.99
CA TYR A 197 11.01 -26.71 -18.78
C TYR A 197 12.22 -26.79 -17.85
N SER A 198 12.11 -27.53 -16.76
CA SER A 198 13.28 -28.04 -16.05
C SER A 198 13.42 -29.52 -16.39
N MET A 199 14.53 -29.91 -17.02
CA MET A 199 14.83 -31.28 -17.36
C MET A 199 15.65 -31.89 -16.22
N GLY A 200 14.96 -32.47 -15.22
CA GLY A 200 15.58 -33.34 -14.22
C GLY A 200 15.46 -34.80 -14.66
N MET A 201 16.50 -35.61 -14.43
CA MET A 201 16.47 -37.05 -14.72
C MET A 201 15.31 -37.71 -13.92
N GLY A 202 14.21 -38.02 -14.60
CA GLY A 202 13.13 -38.85 -14.06
C GLY A 202 11.73 -38.30 -14.01
N GLY A 203 11.45 -37.06 -14.43
CA GLY A 203 10.08 -36.52 -14.43
C GLY A 203 10.00 -35.14 -15.07
N PHE A 204 8.95 -34.91 -15.85
CA PHE A 204 8.61 -33.57 -16.30
C PHE A 204 7.86 -32.84 -15.17
N GLN A 205 8.50 -31.86 -14.54
CA GLN A 205 7.82 -30.98 -13.60
C GLN A 205 7.39 -29.73 -14.38
N VAL A 206 6.09 -29.58 -14.57
CA VAL A 206 5.52 -28.36 -15.16
C VAL A 206 5.27 -27.41 -13.99
N ASP A 207 6.12 -26.41 -13.83
CA ASP A 207 5.86 -25.31 -12.91
C ASP A 207 4.75 -24.45 -13.52
N CYS A 208 3.53 -24.68 -13.09
CA CYS A 208 2.41 -23.79 -13.39
C CYS A 208 2.55 -22.56 -12.51
N GLU A 209 2.89 -21.41 -13.11
CA GLU A 209 2.81 -20.12 -12.42
C GLU A 209 1.37 -19.88 -11.97
N SER A 210 1.19 -19.44 -10.73
CA SER A 210 -0.13 -19.06 -10.23
C SER A 210 -0.63 -17.81 -10.95
N ASP A 211 -1.95 -17.64 -11.01
CA ASP A 211 -2.56 -16.45 -11.62
C ASP A 211 -2.07 -15.16 -10.97
N ASP A 212 -1.86 -15.18 -9.66
CA ASP A 212 -1.36 -14.02 -8.91
C ASP A 212 0.09 -13.71 -9.28
N GLU A 213 0.97 -14.70 -9.44
CA GLU A 213 2.35 -14.49 -9.89
C GLU A 213 2.43 -13.90 -11.30
N ALA A 214 1.57 -14.35 -12.20
CA ALA A 214 1.48 -13.81 -13.57
C ALA A 214 1.02 -12.34 -13.56
N LEU A 215 0.03 -12.00 -12.73
CA LEU A 215 -0.46 -10.64 -12.54
C LEU A 215 0.60 -9.74 -11.91
N GLU A 216 1.33 -10.22 -10.92
CA GLU A 216 2.39 -9.48 -10.27
C GLU A 216 3.58 -9.23 -11.19
N ARG A 217 3.95 -10.24 -11.99
CA ARG A 217 4.99 -10.09 -13.02
C ARG A 217 4.59 -9.02 -14.05
N PHE A 218 3.33 -9.00 -14.49
CA PHE A 218 2.80 -7.97 -15.37
C PHE A 218 2.89 -6.57 -14.74
N CYS A 219 2.60 -6.45 -13.45
CA CYS A 219 2.61 -5.18 -12.74
C CYS A 219 4.02 -4.68 -12.38
N ARG A 220 5.04 -5.54 -12.42
CA ARG A 220 6.41 -5.21 -11.96
C ARG A 220 6.99 -3.93 -12.57
N PRO A 221 6.97 -3.68 -13.90
CA PRO A 221 7.54 -2.46 -14.47
C PRO A 221 6.86 -1.17 -13.95
N LEU A 222 5.54 -1.21 -13.77
CA LEU A 222 4.82 -0.08 -13.20
C LEU A 222 5.14 0.07 -11.70
N ALA A 223 5.22 -1.04 -10.97
CA ALA A 223 5.56 -1.04 -9.55
C ALA A 223 6.95 -0.42 -9.28
N GLU A 224 7.93 -0.74 -10.12
CA GLU A 224 9.27 -0.18 -10.06
C GLU A 224 9.26 1.34 -10.27
N ARG A 225 8.42 1.85 -11.19
CA ARG A 225 8.29 3.29 -11.44
C ARG A 225 7.78 4.07 -10.23
N PHE A 226 6.95 3.44 -9.39
CA PHE A 226 6.37 4.05 -8.17
C PHE A 226 7.11 3.65 -6.88
N LEU A 227 8.12 2.80 -6.95
CA LEU A 227 8.80 2.19 -5.80
C LEU A 227 7.81 1.56 -4.80
N VAL A 228 6.94 0.69 -5.32
CA VAL A 228 5.98 -0.09 -4.53
C VAL A 228 6.10 -1.57 -4.87
N SER A 229 5.49 -2.44 -4.07
CA SER A 229 5.47 -3.86 -4.39
C SER A 229 4.57 -4.15 -5.61
N PRO A 230 4.88 -5.20 -6.43
CA PRO A 230 4.02 -5.62 -7.52
C PRO A 230 2.58 -5.93 -7.08
N ILE A 231 2.42 -6.49 -5.87
CA ILE A 231 1.11 -6.76 -5.25
C ILE A 231 0.34 -5.46 -5.02
N ALA A 232 0.98 -4.43 -4.45
CA ALA A 232 0.34 -3.14 -4.21
C ALA A 232 -0.09 -2.48 -5.53
N MET A 233 0.78 -2.51 -6.55
CA MET A 233 0.47 -2.01 -7.88
C MET A 233 -0.70 -2.76 -8.51
N ARG A 234 -0.71 -4.09 -8.45
CA ARG A 234 -1.82 -4.93 -8.94
C ARG A 234 -3.15 -4.51 -8.32
N ILE A 235 -3.21 -4.46 -6.99
CA ILE A 235 -4.41 -4.06 -6.26
C ILE A 235 -4.88 -2.66 -6.69
N ARG A 236 -3.94 -1.72 -6.85
CA ARG A 236 -4.26 -0.36 -7.29
C ARG A 236 -4.81 -0.32 -8.71
N LEU A 237 -4.22 -1.04 -9.65
CA LEU A 237 -4.67 -1.12 -11.04
C LEU A 237 -6.05 -1.78 -11.16
N GLU A 238 -6.30 -2.86 -10.40
CA GLU A 238 -7.62 -3.50 -10.32
C GLU A 238 -8.66 -2.52 -9.78
N LYS A 239 -8.32 -1.76 -8.74
CA LYS A 239 -9.19 -0.75 -8.14
C LYS A 239 -9.50 0.42 -9.09
N LEU A 240 -8.53 0.84 -9.90
CA LEU A 240 -8.68 1.88 -10.91
C LEU A 240 -9.40 1.38 -12.17
N GLY A 241 -9.67 0.09 -12.29
CA GLY A 241 -10.30 -0.52 -13.46
C GLY A 241 -9.38 -0.57 -14.69
N LEU A 242 -8.07 -0.50 -14.51
CA LEU A 242 -7.07 -0.63 -15.58
C LEU A 242 -6.69 -2.09 -15.83
N LEU A 243 -6.75 -2.92 -14.79
CA LEU A 243 -6.46 -4.34 -14.84
C LEU A 243 -7.68 -5.14 -14.38
N HIS A 244 -8.03 -6.19 -15.10
CA HIS A 244 -9.16 -7.06 -14.79
C HIS A 244 -8.72 -8.53 -14.84
N ARG A 245 -9.23 -9.35 -13.92
CA ARG A 245 -9.03 -10.82 -13.93
C ARG A 245 -9.98 -11.54 -14.88
N THR A 246 -11.14 -10.93 -15.12
CA THR A 246 -12.17 -11.46 -16.02
C THR A 246 -12.67 -10.35 -16.92
N VAL A 247 -13.15 -10.72 -18.10
CA VAL A 247 -13.77 -9.74 -19.01
C VAL A 247 -14.98 -9.11 -18.30
N PRO A 248 -14.99 -7.77 -18.13
CA PRO A 248 -16.14 -7.11 -17.53
C PRO A 248 -17.39 -7.37 -18.38
N LEU A 249 -18.47 -7.83 -17.74
CA LEU A 249 -19.74 -7.99 -18.40
C LEU A 249 -20.20 -6.60 -18.90
N GLN A 250 -20.31 -6.46 -20.21
CA GLN A 250 -20.85 -5.24 -20.82
C GLN A 250 -22.30 -5.08 -20.34
N ARG A 251 -22.58 -4.05 -19.55
CA ARG A 251 -23.96 -3.72 -19.20
C ARG A 251 -24.65 -3.32 -20.50
N LEU A 252 -25.47 -4.20 -21.02
CA LEU A 252 -26.43 -3.83 -22.06
C LEU A 252 -27.30 -2.72 -21.46
N LEU A 253 -27.21 -1.51 -22.01
CA LEU A 253 -28.16 -0.48 -21.71
C LEU A 253 -29.52 -1.03 -22.13
N ALA A 254 -30.36 -1.29 -21.13
CA ALA A 254 -31.74 -1.66 -21.41
C ALA A 254 -32.34 -0.54 -22.25
N SER A 255 -32.62 -0.84 -23.51
CA SER A 255 -33.37 0.04 -24.38
C SER A 255 -34.72 0.31 -23.71
N ARG A 256 -34.96 1.56 -23.34
CA ARG A 256 -36.29 2.04 -22.97
C ARG A 256 -37.16 2.13 -24.23
#